data_4d8eec10081b68a6001d5e69f9aaf943
#
_entry.id   4d8eec10081b68a6001d5e69f9aaf943
#
_cell.length_a   1.000
_cell.length_b   1.000
_cell.length_c   1.000
_cell.angle_alpha   90.00
_cell.angle_beta   90.00
_cell.angle_gamma   90.00
#
_symmetry.space_group_name_H-M   'P 1'
#
loop_
_entity.id
_entity.type
_entity.pdbx_description
1 polymer ?
#
loop_
_entity_poly.entity_id
_entity_poly.type
_entity_poly.pdbx_seq_one_letter_code
_entity_poly.pdbx_strand_id
1 'polypeptide(L)'
;MFGCKGEDYSTLESIHLTGGIAPDPTWEQNWERIRATAALALELKLKLVTFHAGFLPNDPKDPNFAKMLKRLAEAADAFGTANIALGLETGQETAPVLVKLLEMLKRSNVGVNFDPANMILYDKGDPIAALRLLGPWIRQIHIKDARRTKKPGTWGQEVAVGAGDVDWRRFFATLRELKFAGDFVIEREAGDQRVADIRTANEVVRRAEGKEDK
;
A
#
# COMPACT_ATOMS: atom_id res chain seq x y z
N MET A 1 1.21 -5.48 -8.91
CA MET A 1 1.97 -5.56 -7.65
C MET A 1 3.00 -6.69 -7.73
N PHE A 2 4.14 -6.59 -7.08
CA PHE A 2 5.05 -7.72 -6.87
C PHE A 2 5.25 -7.98 -5.38
N GLY A 3 5.43 -9.27 -5.01
CA GLY A 3 5.72 -9.66 -3.64
C GLY A 3 7.21 -9.91 -3.43
N CYS A 4 7.73 -9.61 -2.23
CA CYS A 4 9.09 -9.93 -1.86
C CYS A 4 9.23 -11.40 -1.48
N LYS A 5 10.45 -11.94 -1.58
CA LYS A 5 10.74 -13.30 -1.14
C LYS A 5 10.95 -13.34 0.38
N GLY A 6 10.53 -14.44 0.98
CA GLY A 6 10.73 -14.71 2.40
C GLY A 6 9.64 -14.13 3.32
N GLU A 7 8.63 -13.46 2.78
CA GLU A 7 7.52 -12.93 3.56
C GLU A 7 6.69 -14.04 4.19
N ASP A 8 6.44 -13.94 5.48
CA ASP A 8 5.59 -14.84 6.26
C ASP A 8 4.45 -14.07 6.92
N TYR A 9 3.26 -14.21 6.36
CA TYR A 9 2.02 -13.57 6.82
C TYR A 9 1.26 -14.39 7.86
N SER A 10 1.85 -15.44 8.43
CA SER A 10 1.16 -16.27 9.43
C SER A 10 0.79 -15.52 10.70
N THR A 11 1.62 -14.57 11.14
CA THR A 11 1.38 -13.68 12.27
C THR A 11 1.86 -12.25 11.97
N LEU A 12 1.37 -11.26 12.76
CA LEU A 12 1.91 -9.88 12.68
C LEU A 12 3.39 -9.83 13.04
N GLU A 13 3.85 -10.67 13.97
CA GLU A 13 5.25 -10.72 14.36
C GLU A 13 6.12 -11.29 13.24
N SER A 14 5.69 -12.39 12.60
CA SER A 14 6.46 -12.99 11.51
C SER A 14 6.58 -12.05 10.32
N ILE A 15 5.49 -11.41 9.88
CA ILE A 15 5.57 -10.47 8.77
C ILE A 15 6.37 -9.20 9.14
N HIS A 16 6.35 -8.77 10.40
CA HIS A 16 7.20 -7.67 10.86
C HIS A 16 8.68 -7.98 10.70
N LEU A 17 9.08 -9.22 10.94
CA LEU A 17 10.48 -9.67 10.83
C LEU A 17 10.89 -10.02 9.40
N THR A 18 9.97 -10.47 8.57
CA THR A 18 10.26 -11.05 7.24
C THR A 18 9.80 -10.19 6.07
N GLY A 19 9.00 -9.15 6.33
CA GLY A 19 8.32 -8.40 5.29
C GLY A 19 9.19 -7.49 4.45
N GLY A 20 8.90 -7.45 3.17
CA GLY A 20 9.44 -6.49 2.21
C GLY A 20 10.93 -6.62 1.96
N ILE A 21 11.57 -5.47 1.87
CA ILE A 21 13.01 -5.34 1.58
C ILE A 21 13.86 -5.06 2.84
N ALA A 22 13.26 -5.12 4.04
CA ALA A 22 13.94 -4.83 5.30
C ALA A 22 14.93 -5.93 5.73
N PRO A 23 14.63 -7.26 5.58
CA PRO A 23 15.51 -8.31 6.04
C PRO A 23 16.78 -8.44 5.19
N ASP A 24 17.95 -8.52 5.87
CA ASP A 24 19.24 -8.65 5.19
C ASP A 24 19.41 -10.00 4.48
N PRO A 25 18.97 -11.14 5.05
CA PRO A 25 19.14 -12.44 4.39
C PRO A 25 18.45 -12.58 3.04
N THR A 26 17.38 -11.83 2.80
CA THR A 26 16.60 -11.88 1.55
C THR A 26 16.88 -10.73 0.61
N TRP A 27 17.69 -9.73 1.02
CA TRP A 27 17.91 -8.51 0.26
C TRP A 27 18.43 -8.75 -1.15
N GLU A 28 19.48 -9.55 -1.31
CA GLU A 28 20.07 -9.82 -2.63
C GLU A 28 19.05 -10.43 -3.60
N GLN A 29 18.27 -11.42 -3.13
CA GLN A 29 17.24 -12.06 -3.94
C GLN A 29 16.10 -11.08 -4.27
N ASN A 30 15.74 -10.20 -3.33
CA ASN A 30 14.72 -9.19 -3.56
C ASN A 30 15.23 -8.08 -4.49
N TRP A 31 16.53 -7.74 -4.43
CA TRP A 31 17.15 -6.81 -5.36
C TRP A 31 17.14 -7.34 -6.80
N GLU A 32 17.50 -8.61 -7.01
CA GLU A 32 17.39 -9.25 -8.32
C GLU A 32 15.95 -9.25 -8.84
N ARG A 33 14.98 -9.55 -7.96
CA ARG A 33 13.56 -9.53 -8.30
C ARG A 33 13.08 -8.11 -8.66
N ILE A 34 13.50 -7.08 -7.95
CA ILE A 34 13.20 -5.69 -8.27
C ILE A 34 13.69 -5.34 -9.68
N ARG A 35 14.93 -5.67 -10.01
CA ARG A 35 15.49 -5.40 -11.35
C ARG A 35 14.76 -6.16 -12.46
N ALA A 36 14.47 -7.45 -12.23
CA ALA A 36 13.70 -8.25 -13.17
C ALA A 36 12.27 -7.71 -13.35
N THR A 37 11.63 -7.27 -12.26
CA THR A 37 10.29 -6.65 -12.31
C THR A 37 10.32 -5.33 -13.06
N ALA A 38 11.34 -4.49 -12.89
CA ALA A 38 11.48 -3.24 -13.63
C ALA A 38 11.65 -3.49 -15.14
N ALA A 39 12.45 -4.50 -15.53
CA ALA A 39 12.61 -4.90 -16.92
C ALA A 39 11.29 -5.42 -17.53
N LEU A 40 10.59 -6.30 -16.83
CA LEU A 40 9.28 -6.81 -17.28
C LEU A 40 8.24 -5.70 -17.38
N ALA A 41 8.19 -4.80 -16.40
CA ALA A 41 7.26 -3.67 -16.41
C ALA A 41 7.51 -2.72 -17.59
N LEU A 42 8.78 -2.52 -17.99
CA LEU A 42 9.13 -1.77 -19.18
C LEU A 42 8.64 -2.47 -20.45
N GLU A 43 8.85 -3.78 -20.58
CA GLU A 43 8.38 -4.59 -21.72
C GLU A 43 6.85 -4.53 -21.84
N LEU A 44 6.15 -4.66 -20.72
CA LEU A 44 4.69 -4.57 -20.64
C LEU A 44 4.15 -3.12 -20.71
N LYS A 45 5.03 -2.12 -20.81
CA LYS A 45 4.67 -0.69 -20.87
C LYS A 45 3.86 -0.22 -19.67
N LEU A 46 4.08 -0.81 -18.50
CA LEU A 46 3.42 -0.40 -17.25
C LEU A 46 3.91 0.99 -16.83
N LYS A 47 3.04 1.76 -16.17
CA LYS A 47 3.37 3.09 -15.67
C LYS A 47 3.59 3.13 -14.16
N LEU A 48 3.07 2.13 -13.46
CA LEU A 48 3.14 1.99 -12.02
C LEU A 48 3.38 0.53 -11.66
N VAL A 49 4.25 0.30 -10.68
CA VAL A 49 4.43 -0.99 -10.01
C VAL A 49 4.29 -0.73 -8.51
N THR A 50 3.56 -1.59 -7.80
CA THR A 50 3.32 -1.45 -6.36
C THR A 50 3.88 -2.65 -5.58
N PHE A 51 4.24 -2.43 -4.32
CA PHE A 51 4.66 -3.49 -3.40
C PHE A 51 4.62 -3.03 -1.94
N HIS A 52 4.63 -3.99 -1.02
CA HIS A 52 4.89 -3.75 0.39
C HIS A 52 6.39 -3.62 0.62
N ALA A 53 6.84 -2.45 1.09
CA ALA A 53 8.25 -2.21 1.33
C ALA A 53 8.79 -2.92 2.59
N GLY A 54 7.91 -3.32 3.49
CA GLY A 54 8.23 -3.82 4.82
C GLY A 54 8.07 -2.75 5.89
N PHE A 55 8.18 -3.16 7.14
CA PHE A 55 7.96 -2.27 8.28
C PHE A 55 9.08 -1.23 8.41
N LEU A 56 8.68 0.03 8.51
CA LEU A 56 9.59 1.13 8.77
C LEU A 56 9.74 1.36 10.27
N PRO A 57 10.96 1.56 10.79
CA PRO A 57 11.13 2.05 12.15
C PRO A 57 10.45 3.40 12.34
N ASN A 58 9.85 3.61 13.52
CA ASN A 58 9.20 4.89 13.83
C ASN A 58 10.20 6.03 14.03
N ASP A 59 11.41 5.73 14.50
CA ASP A 59 12.47 6.72 14.71
C ASP A 59 13.38 6.79 13.47
N PRO A 60 13.46 7.94 12.79
CA PRO A 60 14.40 8.13 11.67
C PRO A 60 15.88 7.99 12.04
N LYS A 61 16.22 8.00 13.34
CA LYS A 61 17.59 7.76 13.81
C LYS A 61 17.92 6.27 13.93
N ASP A 62 16.94 5.39 13.84
CA ASP A 62 17.18 3.95 13.82
C ASP A 62 18.04 3.58 12.58
N PRO A 63 19.12 2.82 12.73
CA PRO A 63 19.94 2.38 11.61
C PRO A 63 19.14 1.64 10.51
N ASN A 64 18.08 0.93 10.88
CA ASN A 64 17.22 0.25 9.93
C ASN A 64 16.39 1.24 9.09
N PHE A 65 16.08 2.44 9.60
CA PHE A 65 15.45 3.48 8.78
C PHE A 65 16.37 3.93 7.64
N ALA A 66 17.63 4.20 7.94
CA ALA A 66 18.63 4.57 6.93
C ALA A 66 18.87 3.45 5.90
N LYS A 67 18.88 2.19 6.36
CA LYS A 67 18.95 1.01 5.49
C LYS A 67 17.76 0.93 4.54
N MET A 68 16.54 1.10 5.05
CA MET A 68 15.33 1.10 4.23
C MET A 68 15.33 2.24 3.22
N LEU A 69 15.73 3.44 3.64
CA LEU A 69 15.83 4.60 2.75
C LEU A 69 16.80 4.34 1.59
N LYS A 70 17.97 3.71 1.86
CA LYS A 70 18.95 3.33 0.84
C LYS A 70 18.35 2.30 -0.14
N ARG A 71 17.77 1.21 0.35
CA ARG A 71 17.19 0.14 -0.48
C ARG A 71 16.02 0.65 -1.34
N LEU A 72 15.19 1.53 -0.77
CA LEU A 72 14.11 2.17 -1.52
C LEU A 72 14.63 3.13 -2.58
N ALA A 73 15.72 3.85 -2.32
CA ALA A 73 16.36 4.69 -3.33
C ALA A 73 16.88 3.85 -4.50
N GLU A 74 17.56 2.74 -4.22
CA GLU A 74 18.05 1.80 -5.25
C GLU A 74 16.88 1.23 -6.07
N ALA A 75 15.78 0.80 -5.41
CA ALA A 75 14.58 0.33 -6.09
C ALA A 75 13.95 1.44 -6.96
N ALA A 76 13.80 2.64 -6.41
CA ALA A 76 13.25 3.78 -7.13
C ALA A 76 14.07 4.11 -8.39
N ASP A 77 15.40 4.09 -8.28
CA ASP A 77 16.31 4.36 -9.38
C ASP A 77 16.20 3.27 -10.46
N ALA A 78 16.04 1.99 -10.09
CA ALA A 78 15.83 0.88 -11.04
C ALA A 78 14.54 1.06 -11.86
N PHE A 79 13.43 1.45 -11.25
CA PHE A 79 12.17 1.74 -11.95
C PHE A 79 12.23 3.09 -12.69
N GLY A 80 12.93 4.08 -12.13
CA GLY A 80 13.08 5.42 -12.71
C GLY A 80 13.77 5.42 -14.07
N THR A 81 14.76 4.55 -14.28
CA THR A 81 15.43 4.39 -15.59
C THR A 81 14.47 3.95 -16.70
N ALA A 82 13.41 3.24 -16.33
CA ALA A 82 12.35 2.80 -17.23
C ALA A 82 11.15 3.78 -17.29
N ASN A 83 11.23 4.92 -16.62
CA ASN A 83 10.13 5.90 -16.46
C ASN A 83 8.86 5.26 -15.86
N ILE A 84 9.04 4.38 -14.88
CA ILE A 84 7.97 3.68 -14.16
C ILE A 84 7.92 4.24 -12.74
N ALA A 85 6.71 4.55 -12.27
CA ALA A 85 6.49 4.92 -10.90
C ALA A 85 6.49 3.69 -9.98
N LEU A 86 6.95 3.87 -8.75
CA LEU A 86 6.93 2.86 -7.69
C LEU A 86 5.96 3.29 -6.60
N GLY A 87 4.94 2.49 -6.32
CA GLY A 87 3.94 2.74 -5.29
C GLY A 87 4.21 1.90 -4.04
N LEU A 88 4.44 2.56 -2.90
CA LEU A 88 4.55 1.90 -1.61
C LEU A 88 3.15 1.66 -1.06
N GLU A 89 2.82 0.41 -0.76
CA GLU A 89 1.50 0.07 -0.23
C GLU A 89 1.43 0.36 1.26
N THR A 90 0.37 1.08 1.67
CA THR A 90 0.15 1.43 3.08
C THR A 90 -0.30 0.23 3.91
N GLY A 91 -0.05 0.30 5.22
CA GLY A 91 -0.54 -0.65 6.23
C GLY A 91 0.51 -1.08 7.24
N GLN A 92 1.76 -1.15 6.86
CA GLN A 92 2.83 -1.66 7.75
C GLN A 92 3.44 -0.55 8.63
N GLU A 93 3.26 0.71 8.26
CA GLU A 93 3.71 1.89 9.01
C GLU A 93 2.57 2.89 9.20
N THR A 94 2.78 3.87 10.08
CA THR A 94 1.85 5.00 10.21
C THR A 94 2.09 6.03 9.10
N ALA A 95 1.04 6.77 8.72
CA ALA A 95 1.16 7.79 7.70
C ALA A 95 2.25 8.86 7.97
N PRO A 96 2.44 9.37 9.22
CA PRO A 96 3.54 10.31 9.50
C PRO A 96 4.93 9.71 9.24
N VAL A 97 5.14 8.42 9.54
CA VAL A 97 6.41 7.74 9.27
C VAL A 97 6.65 7.62 7.77
N LEU A 98 5.62 7.24 7.01
CA LEU A 98 5.71 7.14 5.55
C LEU A 98 5.97 8.51 4.90
N VAL A 99 5.31 9.58 5.34
CA VAL A 99 5.59 10.94 4.87
C VAL A 99 7.05 11.30 5.08
N LYS A 100 7.57 11.05 6.30
CA LYS A 100 8.96 11.33 6.61
C LYS A 100 9.93 10.58 5.69
N LEU A 101 9.65 9.31 5.41
CA LEU A 101 10.42 8.52 4.46
C LEU A 101 10.40 9.14 3.06
N LEU A 102 9.22 9.48 2.54
CA LEU A 102 9.05 10.03 1.20
C LEU A 102 9.77 11.39 1.03
N GLU A 103 9.69 12.25 2.05
CA GLU A 103 10.42 13.52 2.09
C GLU A 103 11.95 13.34 2.07
N MET A 104 12.45 12.34 2.81
CA MET A 104 13.88 12.03 2.86
C MET A 104 14.37 11.32 1.60
N LEU A 105 13.53 10.47 1.00
CA LEU A 105 13.86 9.70 -0.20
C LEU A 105 14.11 10.58 -1.43
N LYS A 106 13.37 11.67 -1.57
CA LYS A 106 13.51 12.66 -2.66
C LYS A 106 13.54 12.03 -4.06
N ARG A 107 12.63 11.08 -4.32
CA ARG A 107 12.45 10.44 -5.63
C ARG A 107 11.05 10.74 -6.16
N SER A 108 10.96 11.50 -7.25
CA SER A 108 9.68 11.93 -7.84
C SER A 108 8.87 10.77 -8.44
N ASN A 109 9.53 9.67 -8.78
CA ASN A 109 8.88 8.46 -9.26
C ASN A 109 8.37 7.54 -8.15
N VAL A 110 8.57 7.88 -6.86
CA VAL A 110 8.00 7.13 -5.74
C VAL A 110 6.72 7.81 -5.26
N GLY A 111 5.72 7.02 -5.01
CA GLY A 111 4.44 7.44 -4.44
C GLY A 111 3.83 6.37 -3.57
N VAL A 112 2.56 6.49 -3.31
CA VAL A 112 1.80 5.62 -2.42
C VAL A 112 0.72 4.88 -3.20
N ASN A 113 0.64 3.58 -2.99
CA ASN A 113 -0.55 2.79 -3.24
C ASN A 113 -1.33 2.75 -1.92
N PHE A 114 -2.41 3.51 -1.84
CA PHE A 114 -3.11 3.71 -0.59
C PHE A 114 -4.17 2.64 -0.37
N ASP A 115 -3.99 1.82 0.64
CA ASP A 115 -4.96 0.82 1.08
C ASP A 115 -5.52 1.18 2.47
N PRO A 116 -6.78 1.61 2.57
CA PRO A 116 -7.40 1.97 3.84
C PRO A 116 -7.62 0.77 4.75
N ALA A 117 -7.87 -0.41 4.17
CA ALA A 117 -8.13 -1.62 4.94
C ALA A 117 -6.85 -2.16 5.59
N ASN A 118 -5.72 -2.09 4.89
CA ASN A 118 -4.44 -2.49 5.47
C ASN A 118 -4.09 -1.66 6.71
N MET A 119 -4.40 -0.36 6.71
CA MET A 119 -4.21 0.48 7.90
C MET A 119 -5.07 0.00 9.10
N ILE A 120 -6.26 -0.52 8.84
CA ILE A 120 -7.15 -1.10 9.86
C ILE A 120 -6.63 -2.47 10.30
N LEU A 121 -6.23 -3.33 9.35
CA LEU A 121 -5.72 -4.68 9.61
C LEU A 121 -4.47 -4.66 10.49
N TYR A 122 -3.54 -3.74 10.21
CA TYR A 122 -2.28 -3.59 10.94
C TYR A 122 -2.36 -2.62 12.13
N ASP A 123 -3.53 -2.03 12.40
CA ASP A 123 -3.75 -1.02 13.45
C ASP A 123 -2.80 0.19 13.36
N LYS A 124 -2.70 0.79 12.17
CA LYS A 124 -1.76 1.89 11.86
C LYS A 124 -2.41 3.28 11.77
N GLY A 125 -3.56 3.45 12.41
CA GLY A 125 -4.21 4.74 12.54
C GLY A 125 -5.54 4.87 11.82
N ASP A 126 -5.99 6.11 11.65
CA ASP A 126 -7.25 6.44 10.96
C ASP A 126 -6.99 6.60 9.46
N PRO A 127 -7.66 5.81 8.58
CA PRO A 127 -7.44 5.89 7.14
C PRO A 127 -7.77 7.26 6.53
N ILE A 128 -8.74 7.99 7.09
CA ILE A 128 -9.12 9.30 6.54
C ILE A 128 -8.07 10.37 6.88
N ALA A 129 -7.54 10.35 8.11
CA ALA A 129 -6.44 11.23 8.48
C ALA A 129 -5.18 10.93 7.66
N ALA A 130 -4.88 9.65 7.45
CA ALA A 130 -3.76 9.21 6.64
C ALA A 130 -3.92 9.61 5.16
N LEU A 131 -5.12 9.45 4.59
CA LEU A 131 -5.45 9.86 3.23
C LEU A 131 -5.17 11.36 2.99
N ARG A 132 -5.57 12.22 3.95
CA ARG A 132 -5.28 13.65 3.89
C ARG A 132 -3.79 13.95 3.93
N LEU A 133 -3.06 13.27 4.81
CA LEU A 133 -1.64 13.49 5.01
C LEU A 133 -0.81 13.00 3.81
N LEU A 134 -1.14 11.84 3.26
CA LEU A 134 -0.43 11.21 2.14
C LEU A 134 -0.89 11.70 0.77
N GLY A 135 -1.97 12.49 0.70
CA GLY A 135 -2.61 12.93 -0.55
C GLY A 135 -1.64 13.35 -1.68
N PRO A 136 -0.60 14.16 -1.41
CA PRO A 136 0.34 14.60 -2.45
C PRO A 136 1.12 13.45 -3.13
N TRP A 137 1.27 12.31 -2.46
CA TRP A 137 2.05 11.17 -2.95
C TRP A 137 1.19 10.03 -3.50
N ILE A 138 -0.14 10.05 -3.30
CA ILE A 138 -0.99 8.92 -3.71
C ILE A 138 -1.02 8.82 -5.24
N ARG A 139 -0.72 7.61 -5.75
CA ARG A 139 -0.74 7.26 -7.17
C ARG A 139 -1.87 6.32 -7.52
N GLN A 140 -2.23 5.45 -6.60
CA GLN A 140 -3.26 4.43 -6.74
C GLN A 140 -3.94 4.22 -5.40
N ILE A 141 -5.17 3.74 -5.43
CA ILE A 141 -5.97 3.43 -4.24
C ILE A 141 -6.50 2.01 -4.36
N HIS A 142 -6.33 1.24 -3.30
CA HIS A 142 -7.04 -0.02 -3.14
C HIS A 142 -8.43 0.21 -2.56
N ILE A 143 -9.41 -0.46 -3.13
CA ILE A 143 -10.78 -0.55 -2.62
C ILE A 143 -10.90 -1.89 -1.93
N LYS A 144 -10.66 -1.88 -0.63
CA LYS A 144 -10.61 -3.02 0.28
C LYS A 144 -11.15 -2.59 1.63
N ASP A 145 -11.79 -3.46 2.38
CA ASP A 145 -12.39 -3.13 3.68
C ASP A 145 -12.02 -4.14 4.76
N ALA A 146 -11.96 -3.67 5.99
CA ALA A 146 -11.59 -4.48 7.12
C ALA A 146 -12.26 -4.01 8.41
N ARG A 147 -12.38 -4.91 9.37
CA ARG A 147 -12.73 -4.61 10.76
C ARG A 147 -11.49 -4.63 11.61
N ARG A 148 -11.36 -3.62 12.47
CA ARG A 148 -10.25 -3.50 13.41
C ARG A 148 -10.28 -4.64 14.41
N THR A 149 -9.11 -5.14 14.77
CA THR A 149 -8.98 -6.08 15.88
C THR A 149 -9.39 -5.45 17.21
N LYS A 150 -10.00 -6.26 18.07
CA LYS A 150 -10.28 -5.88 19.48
C LYS A 150 -9.13 -6.24 20.43
N LYS A 151 -8.15 -7.00 19.92
CA LYS A 151 -7.00 -7.47 20.71
C LYS A 151 -5.72 -6.88 20.09
N PRO A 152 -5.07 -5.92 20.77
CA PRO A 152 -3.83 -5.33 20.28
C PRO A 152 -2.77 -6.40 19.94
N GLY A 153 -2.00 -6.16 18.86
CA GLY A 153 -0.97 -7.10 18.40
C GLY A 153 -1.50 -8.30 17.60
N THR A 154 -2.79 -8.31 17.25
CA THR A 154 -3.37 -9.32 16.36
C THR A 154 -3.92 -8.67 15.11
N TRP A 155 -4.11 -9.47 14.07
CA TRP A 155 -4.74 -9.05 12.82
C TRP A 155 -6.15 -8.51 13.03
N GLY A 156 -6.52 -7.46 12.28
CA GLY A 156 -7.90 -7.18 11.96
C GLY A 156 -8.50 -8.27 11.08
N GLN A 157 -9.72 -8.07 10.63
CA GLN A 157 -10.41 -9.01 9.75
C GLN A 157 -10.79 -8.31 8.44
N GLU A 158 -10.27 -8.81 7.32
CA GLU A 158 -10.73 -8.36 6.00
C GLU A 158 -12.17 -8.82 5.77
N VAL A 159 -13.00 -7.92 5.27
CA VAL A 159 -14.42 -8.15 4.98
C VAL A 159 -14.78 -7.56 3.60
N ALA A 160 -15.98 -7.86 3.11
CA ALA A 160 -16.49 -7.23 1.89
C ALA A 160 -16.58 -5.70 2.07
N VAL A 161 -16.35 -4.96 1.01
CA VAL A 161 -16.43 -3.49 0.99
C VAL A 161 -17.82 -3.02 1.44
N GLY A 162 -17.83 -2.10 2.40
CA GLY A 162 -19.04 -1.60 3.06
C GLY A 162 -19.48 -2.40 4.29
N ALA A 163 -18.83 -3.53 4.61
CA ALA A 163 -19.10 -4.29 5.83
C ALA A 163 -18.05 -4.09 6.94
N GLY A 164 -17.03 -3.28 6.67
CA GLY A 164 -15.91 -2.99 7.57
C GLY A 164 -16.00 -1.63 8.25
N ASP A 165 -14.85 -1.16 8.69
CA ASP A 165 -14.68 0.08 9.45
C ASP A 165 -14.17 1.24 8.57
N VAL A 166 -14.01 1.06 7.26
CA VAL A 166 -13.70 2.16 6.34
C VAL A 166 -14.94 3.02 6.14
N ASP A 167 -14.89 4.28 6.54
CA ASP A 167 -15.95 5.26 6.25
C ASP A 167 -15.88 5.68 4.77
N TRP A 168 -16.45 4.87 3.89
CA TRP A 168 -16.43 5.09 2.44
C TRP A 168 -17.01 6.42 2.02
N ARG A 169 -18.02 6.93 2.72
CA ARG A 169 -18.61 8.25 2.43
C ARG A 169 -17.58 9.35 2.65
N ARG A 170 -16.91 9.36 3.80
CA ARG A 170 -15.84 10.32 4.12
C ARG A 170 -14.62 10.08 3.23
N PHE A 171 -14.31 8.84 2.94
CA PHE A 171 -13.18 8.46 2.09
C PHE A 171 -13.28 9.11 0.70
N PHE A 172 -14.38 8.86 -0.01
CA PHE A 172 -14.59 9.45 -1.33
C PHE A 172 -14.79 10.98 -1.29
N ALA A 173 -15.40 11.54 -0.23
CA ALA A 173 -15.45 12.98 -0.04
C ALA A 173 -14.03 13.58 0.07
N THR A 174 -13.16 12.96 0.86
CA THR A 174 -11.76 13.38 1.00
C THR A 174 -10.99 13.29 -0.31
N LEU A 175 -11.20 12.23 -1.10
CA LEU A 175 -10.56 12.10 -2.43
C LEU A 175 -10.98 13.21 -3.39
N ARG A 176 -12.25 13.63 -3.36
CA ARG A 176 -12.72 14.78 -4.16
C ARG A 176 -12.07 16.09 -3.71
N GLU A 177 -11.95 16.31 -2.39
CA GLU A 177 -11.24 17.48 -1.84
C GLU A 177 -9.77 17.51 -2.27
N LEU A 178 -9.11 16.35 -2.28
CA LEU A 178 -7.73 16.18 -2.73
C LEU A 178 -7.59 16.22 -4.27
N LYS A 179 -8.69 16.26 -5.01
CA LYS A 179 -8.72 16.17 -6.48
C LYS A 179 -7.96 14.96 -7.01
N PHE A 180 -8.10 13.83 -6.32
CA PHE A 180 -7.45 12.59 -6.74
C PHE A 180 -7.94 12.17 -8.13
N ALA A 181 -6.98 11.85 -9.02
CA ALA A 181 -7.24 11.48 -10.41
C ALA A 181 -6.50 10.18 -10.83
N GLY A 182 -6.07 9.39 -9.86
CA GLY A 182 -5.44 8.08 -10.10
C GLY A 182 -6.47 6.95 -10.19
N ASP A 183 -5.95 5.73 -10.25
CA ASP A 183 -6.77 4.54 -10.42
C ASP A 183 -7.28 3.99 -9.08
N PHE A 184 -8.49 3.40 -9.13
CA PHE A 184 -9.03 2.54 -8.08
C PHE A 184 -8.84 1.07 -8.48
N VAL A 185 -8.25 0.30 -7.59
CA VAL A 185 -8.04 -1.14 -7.77
C VAL A 185 -8.78 -1.88 -6.66
N ILE A 186 -9.77 -2.68 -7.04
CA ILE A 186 -10.52 -3.49 -6.07
C ILE A 186 -9.65 -4.69 -5.69
N GLU A 187 -9.44 -4.87 -4.40
CA GLU A 187 -8.70 -6.00 -3.85
C GLU A 187 -9.56 -6.79 -2.86
N ARG A 188 -9.52 -8.11 -2.97
CA ARG A 188 -10.21 -9.04 -2.08
C ARG A 188 -9.40 -10.33 -1.92
N GLU A 189 -8.68 -10.45 -0.82
CA GLU A 189 -7.77 -11.58 -0.55
C GLU A 189 -8.45 -12.70 0.25
N ALA A 190 -9.22 -12.33 1.27
CA ALA A 190 -9.90 -13.28 2.16
C ALA A 190 -11.31 -13.62 1.69
N GLY A 191 -11.93 -14.62 2.33
CA GLY A 191 -13.31 -15.03 2.13
C GLY A 191 -13.54 -15.92 0.90
N ASP A 192 -14.71 -16.56 0.88
CA ASP A 192 -15.08 -17.57 -0.13
C ASP A 192 -15.98 -17.01 -1.24
N GLN A 193 -16.48 -15.77 -1.07
CA GLN A 193 -17.41 -15.12 -2.00
C GLN A 193 -16.74 -13.98 -2.82
N ARG A 194 -15.44 -14.12 -3.14
CA ARG A 194 -14.63 -13.04 -3.72
C ARG A 194 -15.25 -12.38 -4.95
N VAL A 195 -15.87 -13.16 -5.83
CA VAL A 195 -16.52 -12.62 -7.06
C VAL A 195 -17.71 -11.71 -6.70
N ALA A 196 -18.55 -12.14 -5.75
CA ALA A 196 -19.67 -11.32 -5.27
C ALA A 196 -19.16 -10.07 -4.53
N ASP A 197 -18.15 -10.23 -3.68
CA ASP A 197 -17.56 -9.13 -2.91
C ASP A 197 -16.91 -8.06 -3.83
N ILE A 198 -16.24 -8.49 -4.92
CA ILE A 198 -15.69 -7.58 -5.92
C ILE A 198 -16.80 -6.82 -6.67
N ARG A 199 -17.92 -7.46 -6.97
CA ARG A 199 -19.08 -6.79 -7.58
C ARG A 199 -19.64 -5.72 -6.63
N THR A 200 -19.82 -6.05 -5.35
CA THR A 200 -20.25 -5.10 -4.33
C THR A 200 -19.29 -3.91 -4.21
N ALA A 201 -17.99 -4.15 -4.21
CA ALA A 201 -16.99 -3.09 -4.18
C ALA A 201 -17.09 -2.18 -5.42
N ASN A 202 -17.28 -2.74 -6.62
CA ASN A 202 -17.48 -1.96 -7.84
C ASN A 202 -18.72 -1.07 -7.77
N GLU A 203 -19.85 -1.59 -7.21
CA GLU A 203 -21.04 -0.76 -7.00
C GLU A 203 -20.79 0.41 -6.05
N VAL A 204 -20.03 0.20 -4.96
CA VAL A 204 -19.66 1.27 -4.02
C VAL A 204 -18.86 2.37 -4.74
N VAL A 205 -17.90 2.00 -5.56
CA VAL A 205 -17.11 2.96 -6.37
C VAL A 205 -18.01 3.70 -7.35
N ARG A 206 -18.84 3.00 -8.12
CA ARG A 206 -19.74 3.59 -9.13
C ARG A 206 -20.70 4.60 -8.52
N ARG A 207 -21.31 4.28 -7.37
CA ARG A 207 -22.18 5.21 -6.63
C ARG A 207 -21.40 6.46 -6.17
N ALA A 208 -20.19 6.28 -5.67
CA ALA A 208 -19.34 7.40 -5.24
C ALA A 208 -18.93 8.33 -6.39
N GLU A 209 -18.80 7.79 -7.62
CA GLU A 209 -18.54 8.55 -8.85
C GLU A 209 -19.81 9.14 -9.50
N GLY A 210 -20.99 8.91 -8.93
CA GLY A 210 -22.27 9.34 -9.51
C GLY A 210 -22.66 8.58 -10.78
N LYS A 211 -22.10 7.39 -10.98
CA LYS A 211 -22.38 6.48 -12.12
C LYS A 211 -23.38 5.42 -11.69
N GLU A 212 -24.54 5.79 -11.15
CA GLU A 212 -25.61 4.84 -10.91
C GLU A 212 -26.14 4.31 -12.25
N ASP A 213 -26.48 3.03 -12.32
CA ASP A 213 -27.04 2.42 -13.53
C ASP A 213 -28.33 3.14 -13.90
N LYS A 214 -28.36 3.67 -15.13
CA LYS A 214 -29.58 4.13 -15.77
C LYS A 214 -30.36 2.93 -16.29
#